data_2540aaa0d1bff8b831c3d5ca2e91936d
#
_entry.id   2540aaa0d1bff8b831c3d5ca2e91936d
#
_cell.length_a   1.000
_cell.length_b   1.000
_cell.length_c   1.000
_cell.angle_alpha   90.00
_cell.angle_beta   90.00
_cell.angle_gamma   90.00
#
_symmetry.space_group_name_H-M   'P 1'
#
loop_
_entity.id
_entity.type
_entity.pdbx_description
1 polymer ?
#
loop_
_entity_poly.entity_id
_entity_poly.type
_entity_poly.pdbx_seq_one_letter_code
_entity_poly.pdbx_strand_id
1 'polypeptide(L)'
;MTSSDLSAFETEVHNFIGEHLTPDLNKAASLGFGISRADGERWHKAVYNQGWIAPDWPVEHGGTGWSLRQKQIFSNATALAGAPMIMPFGLDMVGPVIYTFGTDEQKAAHLPKILDGSVWWCQGYSEPGSGSDLASLKTAAVRDGDDYVVNGQKIWTTNAHKADWIFALVRTDTEAKPQSGIS
;
A
#
# COMPACT_ATOMS: atom_id res chain seq x y z
N MET A 1 7.69 10.72 25.52
CA MET A 1 7.34 11.94 24.81
C MET A 1 6.42 12.78 25.68
N THR A 2 6.72 14.04 25.89
CA THR A 2 5.92 14.94 26.74
C THR A 2 4.75 15.53 25.95
N SER A 3 3.79 16.19 26.65
CA SER A 3 2.70 16.91 25.98
C SER A 3 3.22 18.01 25.07
N SER A 4 4.31 18.67 25.47
CA SER A 4 5.00 19.70 24.67
C SER A 4 5.57 19.13 23.36
N ASP A 5 6.16 17.93 23.42
CA ASP A 5 6.73 17.29 22.21
C ASP A 5 5.63 16.94 21.20
N LEU A 6 4.47 16.49 21.67
CA LEU A 6 3.33 16.18 20.81
C LEU A 6 2.72 17.43 20.16
N SER A 7 2.64 18.54 20.90
CA SER A 7 2.15 19.81 20.37
C SER A 7 3.11 20.40 19.32
N ALA A 8 4.41 20.25 19.52
CA ALA A 8 5.42 20.65 18.52
C ALA A 8 5.29 19.79 17.25
N PHE A 9 5.13 18.47 17.41
CA PHE A 9 4.91 17.55 16.27
C PHE A 9 3.61 17.87 15.51
N GLU A 10 2.52 18.16 16.21
CA GLU A 10 1.25 18.56 15.57
C GLU A 10 1.42 19.83 14.74
N THR A 11 2.15 20.81 15.28
CA THR A 11 2.49 22.04 14.55
C THR A 11 3.31 21.75 13.30
N GLU A 12 4.30 20.88 13.39
CA GLU A 12 5.11 20.43 12.25
C GLU A 12 4.25 19.79 11.17
N VAL A 13 3.31 18.90 11.55
CA VAL A 13 2.38 18.26 10.61
C VAL A 13 1.49 19.30 9.92
N HIS A 14 0.95 20.27 10.64
CA HIS A 14 0.13 21.32 10.04
C HIS A 14 0.92 22.21 9.07
N ASN A 15 2.16 22.56 9.41
CA ASN A 15 3.04 23.32 8.52
C ASN A 15 3.34 22.54 7.24
N PHE A 16 3.68 21.26 7.36
CA PHE A 16 3.90 20.36 6.21
C PHE A 16 2.67 20.32 5.29
N ILE A 17 1.49 20.14 5.86
CA ILE A 17 0.24 20.11 5.09
C ILE A 17 0.03 21.46 4.39
N GLY A 18 0.22 22.58 5.08
CA GLY A 18 0.08 23.93 4.51
C GLY A 18 1.04 24.21 3.35
N GLU A 19 2.24 23.63 3.40
CA GLU A 19 3.27 23.80 2.36
C GLU A 19 3.00 22.90 1.12
N HIS A 20 2.54 21.67 1.33
CA HIS A 20 2.51 20.67 0.26
C HIS A 20 1.11 20.33 -0.28
N LEU A 21 0.04 20.58 0.48
CA LEU A 21 -1.33 20.35 0.03
C LEU A 21 -1.86 21.56 -0.73
N THR A 22 -1.59 21.61 -2.03
CA THR A 22 -2.08 22.67 -2.92
C THR A 22 -3.60 22.54 -3.17
N PRO A 23 -4.31 23.66 -3.51
CA PRO A 23 -5.75 23.62 -3.74
C PRO A 23 -6.22 22.67 -4.84
N ASP A 24 -5.42 22.49 -5.90
CA ASP A 24 -5.70 21.53 -6.98
C ASP A 24 -5.56 20.10 -6.49
N LEU A 25 -4.56 19.82 -5.67
CA LEU A 25 -4.34 18.50 -5.08
C LEU A 25 -5.42 18.15 -4.04
N ASN A 26 -5.82 19.11 -3.21
CA ASN A 26 -6.96 18.94 -2.31
C ASN A 26 -8.26 18.64 -3.07
N LYS A 27 -8.51 19.37 -4.17
CA LYS A 27 -9.66 19.08 -5.04
C LYS A 27 -9.56 17.70 -5.67
N ALA A 28 -8.38 17.29 -6.16
CA ALA A 28 -8.17 15.96 -6.74
C ALA A 28 -8.40 14.84 -5.71
N ALA A 29 -8.08 15.07 -4.43
CA ALA A 29 -8.30 14.13 -3.35
C ALA A 29 -9.77 13.70 -3.17
N SER A 30 -10.73 14.58 -3.52
CA SER A 30 -12.16 14.27 -3.44
C SER A 30 -12.58 13.11 -4.37
N LEU A 31 -11.75 12.75 -5.34
CA LEU A 31 -11.97 11.61 -6.24
C LEU A 31 -11.63 10.26 -5.61
N GLY A 32 -11.02 10.25 -4.42
CA GLY A 32 -10.61 9.03 -3.72
C GLY A 32 -9.73 8.14 -4.60
N PHE A 33 -10.09 6.87 -4.81
CA PHE A 33 -9.39 5.98 -5.72
C PHE A 33 -9.42 6.42 -7.20
N GLY A 34 -10.28 7.36 -7.55
CA GLY A 34 -10.34 7.97 -8.89
C GLY A 34 -9.25 9.02 -9.14
N ILE A 35 -8.51 9.45 -8.12
CA ILE A 35 -7.40 10.41 -8.28
C ILE A 35 -6.44 9.98 -9.40
N SER A 36 -5.92 10.93 -10.19
CA SER A 36 -4.94 10.61 -11.22
C SER A 36 -3.65 10.03 -10.58
N ARG A 37 -2.92 9.19 -11.34
CA ARG A 37 -1.63 8.68 -10.85
C ARG A 37 -0.67 9.83 -10.55
N ALA A 38 -0.59 10.82 -11.43
CA ALA A 38 0.29 11.97 -11.25
C ALA A 38 -0.01 12.76 -9.96
N ASP A 39 -1.27 13.01 -9.63
CA ASP A 39 -1.65 13.71 -8.40
C ASP A 39 -1.39 12.85 -7.15
N GLY A 40 -1.68 11.56 -7.23
CA GLY A 40 -1.35 10.62 -6.17
C GLY A 40 0.15 10.54 -5.89
N GLU A 41 0.98 10.48 -6.94
CA GLU A 41 2.43 10.49 -6.83
C GLU A 41 2.98 11.81 -6.25
N ARG A 42 2.40 12.94 -6.61
CA ARG A 42 2.82 14.25 -6.03
C ARG A 42 2.68 14.26 -4.51
N TRP A 43 1.53 13.83 -3.99
CA TRP A 43 1.32 13.77 -2.55
C TRP A 43 2.17 12.70 -1.88
N HIS A 44 2.21 11.49 -2.45
CA HIS A 44 3.06 10.40 -1.97
C HIS A 44 4.52 10.85 -1.83
N LYS A 45 5.06 11.50 -2.85
CA LYS A 45 6.44 11.97 -2.87
C LYS A 45 6.71 13.07 -1.85
N ALA A 46 5.76 13.98 -1.61
CA ALA A 46 5.89 14.98 -0.55
C ALA A 46 6.02 14.31 0.83
N VAL A 47 5.14 13.36 1.13
CA VAL A 47 5.15 12.61 2.39
C VAL A 47 6.40 11.73 2.51
N TYR A 48 6.84 11.09 1.42
CA TYR A 48 8.07 10.30 1.38
C TYR A 48 9.32 11.15 1.65
N ASN A 49 9.44 12.31 1.00
CA ASN A 49 10.59 13.20 1.17
C ASN A 49 10.70 13.74 2.60
N GLN A 50 9.57 13.86 3.31
CA GLN A 50 9.53 14.21 4.73
C GLN A 50 9.94 13.03 5.63
N GLY A 51 10.05 11.82 5.07
CA GLY A 51 10.32 10.60 5.83
C GLY A 51 9.10 10.03 6.56
N TRP A 52 7.88 10.38 6.15
CA TRP A 52 6.64 10.08 6.87
C TRP A 52 5.73 9.06 6.19
N ILE A 53 6.19 8.49 5.06
CA ILE A 53 5.33 7.67 4.19
C ILE A 53 4.90 6.33 4.79
N ALA A 54 5.71 5.73 5.64
CA ALA A 54 5.49 4.40 6.19
C ALA A 54 5.46 4.40 7.73
N PRO A 55 4.48 5.07 8.37
CA PRO A 55 4.43 5.22 9.82
C PRO A 55 4.26 3.90 10.57
N ASP A 56 3.74 2.87 9.90
CA ASP A 56 3.47 1.56 10.49
C ASP A 56 4.55 0.51 10.20
N TRP A 57 5.53 0.83 9.37
CA TRP A 57 6.62 -0.09 9.08
C TRP A 57 7.68 -0.14 10.19
N PRO A 58 8.41 -1.27 10.33
CA PRO A 58 9.63 -1.32 11.12
C PRO A 58 10.64 -0.28 10.64
N VAL A 59 11.38 0.32 11.60
CA VAL A 59 12.35 1.38 11.29
C VAL A 59 13.43 0.90 10.32
N GLU A 60 13.88 -0.34 10.47
CA GLU A 60 14.86 -0.98 9.58
C GLU A 60 14.40 -1.14 8.13
N HIS A 61 13.09 -1.02 7.88
CA HIS A 61 12.49 -1.07 6.56
C HIS A 61 11.97 0.29 6.08
N GLY A 62 12.35 1.39 6.76
CA GLY A 62 11.94 2.74 6.37
C GLY A 62 10.75 3.32 7.13
N GLY A 63 10.34 2.66 8.22
CA GLY A 63 9.30 3.14 9.12
C GLY A 63 9.75 4.35 9.95
N THR A 64 8.78 5.15 10.40
CA THR A 64 9.03 6.41 11.12
C THR A 64 9.47 6.22 12.58
N GLY A 65 9.22 5.07 13.16
CA GLY A 65 9.41 4.85 14.61
C GLY A 65 8.43 5.65 15.49
N TRP A 66 7.38 6.20 14.92
CA TRP A 66 6.41 7.02 15.65
C TRP A 66 5.63 6.25 16.70
N SER A 67 5.35 6.92 17.81
CA SER A 67 4.35 6.47 18.77
C SER A 67 2.95 6.44 18.14
N LEU A 68 2.05 5.63 18.70
CA LEU A 68 0.65 5.58 18.27
C LEU A 68 0.00 6.99 18.25
N ARG A 69 0.37 7.85 19.21
CA ARG A 69 -0.17 9.21 19.28
C ARG A 69 0.28 10.09 18.12
N GLN A 70 1.53 9.99 17.69
CA GLN A 70 2.02 10.71 16.50
C GLN A 70 1.35 10.21 15.22
N LYS A 71 1.22 8.90 15.04
CA LYS A 71 0.48 8.31 13.91
C LYS A 71 -0.94 8.85 13.85
N GLN A 72 -1.64 8.93 15.00
CA GLN A 72 -2.99 9.46 15.10
C GLN A 72 -3.05 10.95 14.75
N ILE A 73 -2.11 11.77 15.23
CA ILE A 73 -2.02 13.19 14.89
C ILE A 73 -1.87 13.36 13.38
N PHE A 74 -0.90 12.67 12.77
CA PHE A 74 -0.66 12.75 11.34
C PHE A 74 -1.88 12.30 10.52
N SER A 75 -2.45 11.14 10.82
CA SER A 75 -3.62 10.61 10.13
C SER A 75 -4.83 11.54 10.24
N ASN A 76 -5.11 12.07 11.43
CA ASN A 76 -6.25 12.99 11.63
C ASN A 76 -6.02 14.32 10.90
N ALA A 77 -4.83 14.91 11.01
CA ALA A 77 -4.54 16.19 10.40
C ALA A 77 -4.63 16.11 8.86
N THR A 78 -4.06 15.07 8.24
CA THR A 78 -4.14 14.85 6.79
C THR A 78 -5.56 14.59 6.32
N ALA A 79 -6.33 13.78 7.05
CA ALA A 79 -7.74 13.50 6.72
C ALA A 79 -8.61 14.75 6.83
N LEU A 80 -8.48 15.53 7.92
CA LEU A 80 -9.25 16.77 8.13
C LEU A 80 -8.89 17.86 7.11
N ALA A 81 -7.65 17.92 6.68
CA ALA A 81 -7.22 18.83 5.62
C ALA A 81 -7.70 18.41 4.22
N GLY A 82 -8.24 17.20 4.06
CA GLY A 82 -8.64 16.66 2.77
C GLY A 82 -7.44 16.34 1.86
N ALA A 83 -6.37 15.82 2.44
CA ALA A 83 -5.21 15.37 1.66
C ALA A 83 -5.54 14.10 0.86
N PRO A 84 -4.87 13.86 -0.28
CA PRO A 84 -5.03 12.61 -1.02
C PRO A 84 -4.71 11.40 -0.16
N MET A 85 -5.50 10.36 -0.33
CA MET A 85 -5.21 9.07 0.29
C MET A 85 -3.95 8.48 -0.35
N ILE A 86 -2.99 8.07 0.47
CA ILE A 86 -1.87 7.27 0.01
C ILE A 86 -2.39 5.89 -0.42
N MET A 87 -1.96 5.40 -1.58
CA MET A 87 -2.42 4.10 -2.08
C MET A 87 -1.94 2.97 -1.16
N PRO A 88 -2.88 2.20 -0.57
CA PRO A 88 -2.55 1.25 0.50
C PRO A 88 -1.92 -0.04 -0.02
N PHE A 89 -2.09 -0.38 -1.30
CA PHE A 89 -1.73 -1.71 -1.83
C PHE A 89 -0.24 -2.03 -1.69
N GLY A 90 0.63 -1.04 -1.90
CA GLY A 90 2.06 -1.19 -1.66
C GLY A 90 2.41 -1.16 -0.18
N LEU A 91 2.04 -0.07 0.50
CA LEU A 91 2.49 0.23 1.86
C LEU A 91 1.82 -0.64 2.93
N ASP A 92 0.48 -0.80 2.86
CA ASP A 92 -0.26 -1.43 3.95
C ASP A 92 -0.55 -2.91 3.69
N MET A 93 -0.36 -3.40 2.46
CA MET A 93 -0.70 -4.77 2.09
C MET A 93 0.52 -5.59 1.68
N VAL A 94 1.08 -5.38 0.48
CA VAL A 94 2.18 -6.24 -0.01
C VAL A 94 3.52 -5.94 0.65
N GLY A 95 3.80 -4.69 1.00
CA GLY A 95 5.03 -4.30 1.68
C GLY A 95 5.26 -5.09 2.98
N PRO A 96 4.27 -5.18 3.90
CA PRO A 96 4.34 -6.02 5.09
C PRO A 96 4.64 -7.50 4.80
N VAL A 97 4.10 -8.05 3.73
CA VAL A 97 4.39 -9.43 3.31
C VAL A 97 5.86 -9.55 2.86
N ILE A 98 6.32 -8.59 2.04
CA ILE A 98 7.69 -8.61 1.51
C ILE A 98 8.71 -8.44 2.63
N TYR A 99 8.56 -7.45 3.53
CA TYR A 99 9.57 -7.28 4.60
C TYR A 99 9.56 -8.43 5.62
N THR A 100 8.43 -9.13 5.78
CA THR A 100 8.31 -10.23 6.74
C THR A 100 8.81 -11.56 6.15
N PHE A 101 8.46 -11.87 4.92
CA PHE A 101 8.65 -13.20 4.33
C PHE A 101 9.54 -13.21 3.09
N GLY A 102 9.81 -12.07 2.48
CA GLY A 102 10.63 -11.97 1.28
C GLY A 102 12.11 -12.26 1.55
N THR A 103 12.82 -12.69 0.52
CA THR A 103 14.28 -12.77 0.56
C THR A 103 14.91 -11.37 0.59
N ASP A 104 16.19 -11.28 0.89
CA ASP A 104 16.88 -9.98 0.91
C ASP A 104 16.90 -9.31 -0.48
N GLU A 105 16.98 -10.12 -1.55
CA GLU A 105 16.88 -9.64 -2.93
C GLU A 105 15.50 -9.08 -3.24
N GLN A 106 14.43 -9.75 -2.80
CA GLN A 106 13.05 -9.26 -2.96
C GLN A 106 12.82 -7.97 -2.18
N LYS A 107 13.30 -7.89 -0.95
CA LYS A 107 13.23 -6.67 -0.13
C LYS A 107 13.95 -5.52 -0.82
N ALA A 108 15.18 -5.75 -1.28
CA ALA A 108 15.98 -4.72 -1.97
C ALA A 108 15.34 -4.26 -3.29
N ALA A 109 14.71 -5.17 -4.02
CA ALA A 109 14.08 -4.87 -5.31
C ALA A 109 12.77 -4.07 -5.18
N HIS A 110 11.97 -4.33 -4.15
CA HIS A 110 10.60 -3.85 -4.07
C HIS A 110 10.36 -2.78 -3.00
N LEU A 111 10.89 -2.92 -1.78
CA LEU A 111 10.57 -2.01 -0.68
C LEU A 111 10.92 -0.55 -0.97
N PRO A 112 12.11 -0.21 -1.52
CA PRO A 112 12.43 1.18 -1.83
C PRO A 112 11.44 1.81 -2.82
N LYS A 113 10.98 1.06 -3.82
CA LYS A 113 10.05 1.54 -4.86
C LYS A 113 8.61 1.68 -4.36
N ILE A 114 8.24 0.91 -3.34
CA ILE A 114 6.97 1.08 -2.62
C ILE A 114 7.02 2.36 -1.79
N LEU A 115 8.13 2.59 -1.08
CA LEU A 115 8.31 3.77 -0.23
C LEU A 115 8.33 5.06 -1.05
N ASP A 116 9.11 5.13 -2.14
CA ASP A 116 9.22 6.33 -2.96
C ASP A 116 8.04 6.57 -3.92
N GLY A 117 7.12 5.59 -4.03
CA GLY A 117 5.93 5.66 -4.85
C GLY A 117 6.18 5.51 -6.35
N SER A 118 7.40 5.16 -6.77
CA SER A 118 7.72 4.94 -8.20
C SER A 118 7.05 3.71 -8.80
N VAL A 119 6.63 2.77 -7.97
CA VAL A 119 5.91 1.55 -8.36
C VAL A 119 4.61 1.42 -7.58
N TRP A 120 3.53 1.31 -8.32
CA TRP A 120 2.20 1.11 -7.77
C TRP A 120 1.76 -0.35 -7.87
N TRP A 121 1.14 -0.83 -6.80
CA TRP A 121 0.62 -2.18 -6.70
C TRP A 121 -0.91 -2.18 -6.73
N CYS A 122 -1.49 -3.30 -7.20
CA CYS A 122 -2.91 -3.60 -7.03
C CYS A 122 -3.09 -5.02 -6.46
N GLN A 123 -4.30 -5.30 -5.95
CA GLN A 123 -4.62 -6.55 -5.28
C GLN A 123 -5.49 -7.44 -6.16
N GLY A 124 -5.03 -8.64 -6.46
CA GLY A 124 -5.75 -9.66 -7.23
C GLY A 124 -6.26 -10.80 -6.35
N TYR A 125 -7.34 -10.56 -5.58
CA TYR A 125 -7.92 -11.57 -4.68
C TYR A 125 -9.20 -12.16 -5.24
N SER A 126 -10.25 -11.34 -5.35
CA SER A 126 -11.58 -11.79 -5.75
C SER A 126 -11.65 -12.31 -7.20
N GLU A 127 -12.53 -13.25 -7.42
CA GLU A 127 -12.87 -13.82 -8.73
C GLU A 127 -14.39 -13.71 -8.98
N PRO A 128 -14.88 -13.87 -10.21
CA PRO A 128 -16.33 -13.80 -10.49
C PRO A 128 -17.18 -14.73 -9.62
N GLY A 129 -16.63 -15.88 -9.21
CA GLY A 129 -17.29 -16.86 -8.35
C GLY A 129 -16.77 -16.92 -6.92
N SER A 130 -15.84 -16.03 -6.52
CA SER A 130 -15.13 -16.11 -5.24
C SER A 130 -14.81 -14.72 -4.70
N GLY A 131 -15.68 -14.22 -3.85
CA GLY A 131 -15.53 -12.95 -3.14
C GLY A 131 -15.37 -13.17 -1.64
N SER A 132 -16.47 -13.14 -0.89
CA SER A 132 -16.46 -13.39 0.56
C SER A 132 -15.95 -14.78 0.92
N ASP A 133 -16.29 -15.79 0.12
CA ASP A 133 -15.65 -17.11 0.18
C ASP A 133 -14.38 -17.13 -0.67
N LEU A 134 -13.36 -16.43 -0.23
CA LEU A 134 -12.09 -16.30 -0.95
C LEU A 134 -11.37 -17.65 -1.08
N ALA A 135 -11.56 -18.55 -0.13
CA ALA A 135 -10.96 -19.88 -0.18
C ALA A 135 -11.40 -20.72 -1.38
N SER A 136 -12.53 -20.37 -2.01
CA SER A 136 -13.04 -21.03 -3.22
C SER A 136 -12.40 -20.55 -4.52
N LEU A 137 -11.39 -19.68 -4.48
CA LEU A 137 -10.70 -19.17 -5.66
C LEU A 137 -10.13 -20.28 -6.54
N LYS A 138 -10.19 -20.06 -7.86
CA LYS A 138 -9.85 -21.07 -8.88
C LYS A 138 -8.69 -20.65 -9.79
N THR A 139 -8.25 -19.38 -9.77
CA THR A 139 -7.05 -18.97 -10.52
C THR A 139 -5.91 -19.88 -10.14
N ALA A 140 -5.51 -20.75 -11.05
CA ALA A 140 -4.48 -21.75 -10.81
C ALA A 140 -3.08 -21.20 -11.11
N ALA A 141 -2.09 -21.62 -10.35
CA ALA A 141 -0.68 -21.39 -10.63
C ALA A 141 0.03 -22.75 -10.65
N VAL A 142 0.45 -23.17 -11.83
CA VAL A 142 1.15 -24.44 -12.05
C VAL A 142 2.62 -24.15 -12.26
N ARG A 143 3.48 -24.84 -11.52
CA ARG A 143 4.93 -24.66 -11.63
C ARG A 143 5.44 -25.16 -12.99
N ASP A 144 6.26 -24.32 -13.63
CA ASP A 144 6.95 -24.63 -14.88
C ASP A 144 8.43 -24.20 -14.76
N GLY A 145 9.27 -25.13 -14.36
CA GLY A 145 10.68 -24.84 -14.05
C GLY A 145 10.83 -23.89 -12.87
N ASP A 146 11.42 -22.73 -13.10
CA ASP A 146 11.60 -21.66 -12.09
C ASP A 146 10.45 -20.65 -12.06
N ASP A 147 9.47 -20.77 -12.97
CA ASP A 147 8.33 -19.91 -13.13
C ASP A 147 7.01 -20.60 -12.70
N TYR A 148 5.92 -19.83 -12.73
CA TYR A 148 4.56 -20.33 -12.60
C TYR A 148 3.71 -19.89 -13.79
N VAL A 149 2.99 -20.84 -14.38
CA VAL A 149 1.94 -20.54 -15.37
C VAL A 149 0.64 -20.28 -14.62
N VAL A 150 0.17 -19.03 -14.68
CA VAL A 150 -1.04 -18.59 -13.97
C VAL A 150 -2.20 -18.49 -14.95
N ASN A 151 -3.29 -19.22 -14.66
CA ASN A 151 -4.53 -19.23 -15.46
C ASN A 151 -5.74 -18.97 -14.57
N GLY A 152 -6.53 -17.95 -14.92
CA GLY A 152 -7.75 -17.59 -14.22
C GLY A 152 -8.18 -16.15 -14.49
N GLN A 153 -9.13 -15.68 -13.69
CA GLN A 153 -9.65 -14.31 -13.82
C GLN A 153 -9.86 -13.71 -12.45
N LYS A 154 -9.26 -12.54 -12.22
CA LYS A 154 -9.52 -11.70 -11.06
C LYS A 154 -10.53 -10.61 -11.41
N ILE A 155 -11.28 -10.13 -10.41
CA ILE A 155 -12.31 -9.10 -10.57
C ILE A 155 -12.21 -8.07 -9.44
N TRP A 156 -12.78 -6.88 -9.67
CA TRP A 156 -12.80 -5.77 -8.71
C TRP A 156 -11.42 -5.32 -8.24
N THR A 157 -10.41 -5.48 -9.09
CA THR A 157 -9.03 -5.10 -8.82
C THR A 157 -8.89 -3.58 -8.91
N THR A 158 -9.12 -2.89 -7.79
CA THR A 158 -9.07 -1.44 -7.70
C THR A 158 -7.71 -0.92 -8.18
N ASN A 159 -7.74 0.09 -9.07
CA ASN A 159 -6.57 0.73 -9.67
C ASN A 159 -5.66 -0.18 -10.53
N ALA A 160 -6.10 -1.37 -10.96
CA ALA A 160 -5.31 -2.24 -11.83
C ALA A 160 -4.81 -1.53 -13.10
N HIS A 161 -5.61 -0.62 -13.66
CA HIS A 161 -5.24 0.17 -14.85
C HIS A 161 -4.18 1.25 -14.60
N LYS A 162 -3.81 1.49 -13.34
CA LYS A 162 -2.77 2.44 -12.92
C LYS A 162 -1.56 1.75 -12.29
N ALA A 163 -1.70 0.48 -11.92
CA ALA A 163 -0.68 -0.28 -11.21
C ALA A 163 0.38 -0.82 -12.16
N ASP A 164 1.60 -0.95 -11.66
CA ASP A 164 2.73 -1.57 -12.36
C ASP A 164 2.82 -3.07 -12.01
N TRP A 165 2.39 -3.43 -10.78
CA TRP A 165 2.46 -4.78 -10.24
C TRP A 165 1.13 -5.20 -9.60
N ILE A 166 0.89 -6.50 -9.59
CA ILE A 166 -0.22 -7.12 -8.89
C ILE A 166 0.31 -8.15 -7.89
N PHE A 167 -0.20 -8.13 -6.67
CA PHE A 167 -0.06 -9.27 -5.77
C PHE A 167 -1.38 -10.05 -5.77
N ALA A 168 -1.29 -11.35 -5.96
CA ALA A 168 -2.46 -12.18 -6.21
C ALA A 168 -2.46 -13.40 -5.31
N LEU A 169 -3.65 -13.82 -4.87
CA LEU A 169 -3.85 -15.15 -4.31
C LEU A 169 -4.21 -16.12 -5.43
N VAL A 170 -3.50 -17.23 -5.49
CA VAL A 170 -3.65 -18.24 -6.53
C VAL A 170 -3.71 -19.65 -5.93
N ARG A 171 -4.32 -20.60 -6.66
CA ARG A 171 -4.40 -22.01 -6.29
C ARG A 171 -3.13 -22.73 -6.73
N THR A 172 -2.27 -23.09 -5.80
CA THR A 172 -1.03 -23.84 -6.04
C THR A 172 -1.14 -25.32 -5.68
N ASP A 173 -2.12 -25.71 -4.85
CA ASP A 173 -2.41 -27.09 -4.50
C ASP A 173 -3.92 -27.33 -4.53
N THR A 174 -4.34 -28.26 -5.39
CA THR A 174 -5.76 -28.66 -5.58
C THR A 174 -6.18 -29.81 -4.68
N GLU A 175 -5.24 -30.56 -4.12
CA GLU A 175 -5.48 -31.71 -3.26
C GLU A 175 -5.60 -31.32 -1.77
N ALA A 176 -5.04 -30.18 -1.40
CA ALA A 176 -5.15 -29.65 -0.05
C ALA A 176 -6.54 -29.10 0.26
N LYS A 177 -6.83 -28.88 1.55
CA LYS A 177 -8.01 -28.12 1.95
C LYS A 177 -8.02 -26.76 1.26
N PRO A 178 -9.18 -26.20 0.88
CA PRO A 178 -9.27 -24.95 0.13
C PRO A 178 -8.36 -23.82 0.67
N GLN A 179 -8.33 -23.61 1.97
CA GLN A 179 -7.54 -22.55 2.61
C GLN A 179 -6.02 -22.84 2.58
N SER A 180 -5.62 -24.11 2.57
CA SER A 180 -4.21 -24.53 2.64
C SER A 180 -3.54 -24.64 1.26
N GLY A 181 -4.32 -24.65 0.18
CA GLY A 181 -3.81 -24.76 -1.20
C GLY A 181 -3.69 -23.43 -1.91
N ILE A 182 -3.67 -22.30 -1.18
CA ILE A 182 -3.54 -20.93 -1.69
C ILE A 182 -2.14 -20.42 -1.38
N SER A 183 -1.54 -19.76 -2.35
CA SER A 183 -0.28 -19.02 -2.22
C SER A 183 -0.47 -17.59 -2.67
#